data_da0a8d90d9eb192cc42dc10e89aee087
#
_entry.id   da0a8d90d9eb192cc42dc10e89aee087
#
_cell.length_a   1.000
_cell.length_b   1.000
_cell.length_c   1.000
_cell.angle_alpha   90.00
_cell.angle_beta   90.00
_cell.angle_gamma   90.00
#
_symmetry.space_group_name_H-M   'P 1'
#
loop_
_entity.id
_entity.type
_entity.pdbx_description
1 polymer ?
#
loop_
_entity_poly.entity_id
_entity_poly.type
_entity_poly.pdbx_seq_one_letter_code
_entity_poly.pdbx_strand_id
1 'polypeptide(L)'
;MKKLLGIVVLGLLFCSDGFAGNIVKLSKDVAYGNSYFKSLSRNYKKYGMQVVDKKDGHPVRAGQKSIRFEVRPGDCGYNDGWSDCDTDRERHELSGKRVSGGEWWHSWSIYLPKDFVNVHPTKVALGQFHQEKGHVVWMFQNQSFSTAGGYWVDDQVPGYSRKLTQILSQDEMIEKWNDILVNVKWSKKDDGFFKVWLNGKQVYSFAGPTKTIEQVYFKFGIYRSYLGKWIYSSKNKKKEKGVPAQVVYFDEVRTAKKSCEKLKLEDLGYFCEELESKQISKIEKGETSSNKYMAVIKSKNNENYLLKINGATKKLAKKKGLKQCKEEGNTECYVHYSGLKPDYEM
;
A
#
# COMPACT_ATOMS: atom_id res chain seq x y z
N MET A 1 -65.21 -35.23 8.73
CA MET A 1 -64.54 -34.51 7.62
C MET A 1 -63.56 -33.47 8.23
N LYS A 2 -62.26 -33.79 8.30
CA LYS A 2 -61.25 -32.93 8.81
C LYS A 2 -60.51 -32.26 7.62
N LYS A 3 -60.63 -30.95 7.47
CA LYS A 3 -59.91 -30.21 6.44
C LYS A 3 -58.47 -29.98 6.93
N LEU A 4 -57.47 -30.51 6.22
CA LEU A 4 -56.06 -30.18 6.38
C LEU A 4 -55.83 -28.83 5.70
N LEU A 5 -55.36 -27.83 6.47
CA LEU A 5 -54.84 -26.58 5.94
C LEU A 5 -53.34 -26.76 5.68
N GLY A 6 -52.96 -26.82 4.42
CA GLY A 6 -51.56 -26.84 4.02
C GLY A 6 -50.98 -25.43 4.09
N ILE A 7 -50.00 -25.23 4.94
CA ILE A 7 -49.21 -24.01 4.99
C ILE A 7 -48.11 -24.14 3.94
N VAL A 8 -48.22 -23.37 2.86
CA VAL A 8 -47.12 -23.18 1.89
C VAL A 8 -46.16 -22.17 2.46
N VAL A 9 -45.03 -22.64 2.97
CA VAL A 9 -43.91 -21.75 3.32
C VAL A 9 -43.18 -21.39 2.03
N LEU A 10 -43.44 -20.18 1.56
CA LEU A 10 -42.68 -19.59 0.43
C LEU A 10 -41.30 -19.18 0.97
N GLY A 11 -40.31 -20.06 0.80
CA GLY A 11 -38.90 -19.76 1.07
C GLY A 11 -38.41 -18.70 0.11
N LEU A 12 -38.30 -17.47 0.60
CA LEU A 12 -37.53 -16.41 -0.06
C LEU A 12 -36.06 -16.83 -0.09
N LEU A 13 -35.64 -17.45 -1.17
CA LEU A 13 -34.24 -17.57 -1.55
C LEU A 13 -33.74 -16.18 -1.85
N PHE A 14 -33.12 -15.53 -0.86
CA PHE A 14 -32.24 -14.40 -1.13
C PHE A 14 -31.05 -14.95 -1.92
N CYS A 15 -31.14 -14.88 -3.23
CA CYS A 15 -29.96 -14.95 -4.08
C CYS A 15 -29.05 -13.79 -3.71
N SER A 16 -28.02 -14.07 -2.91
CA SER A 16 -26.87 -13.21 -2.77
C SER A 16 -26.03 -13.32 -4.05
N ASP A 17 -26.56 -12.83 -5.14
CA ASP A 17 -25.84 -12.70 -6.39
C ASP A 17 -24.80 -11.60 -6.26
N GLY A 18 -23.53 -11.96 -6.28
CA GLY A 18 -22.54 -10.93 -6.46
C GLY A 18 -21.06 -11.32 -6.49
N PHE A 19 -20.63 -12.43 -5.90
CA PHE A 19 -19.17 -12.65 -5.76
C PHE A 19 -18.65 -14.05 -6.15
N ALA A 20 -19.47 -15.00 -6.46
CA ALA A 20 -19.05 -16.39 -6.72
C ALA A 20 -18.20 -16.57 -8.00
N GLY A 21 -18.35 -15.70 -9.01
CA GLY A 21 -17.70 -15.85 -10.33
C GLY A 21 -16.27 -15.30 -10.45
N ASN A 22 -15.75 -14.58 -9.46
CA ASN A 22 -14.52 -13.79 -9.56
C ASN A 22 -13.37 -14.28 -8.69
N ILE A 23 -13.58 -15.35 -7.91
CA ILE A 23 -12.55 -15.94 -7.04
C ILE A 23 -11.47 -16.57 -7.91
N VAL A 24 -10.22 -16.19 -7.66
CA VAL A 24 -9.05 -16.79 -8.29
C VAL A 24 -8.42 -17.77 -7.33
N LYS A 25 -8.36 -19.05 -7.74
CA LYS A 25 -7.66 -20.09 -6.99
C LYS A 25 -6.17 -19.99 -7.28
N LEU A 26 -5.40 -19.48 -6.32
CA LEU A 26 -3.95 -19.50 -6.35
C LEU A 26 -3.42 -20.67 -5.51
N SER A 27 -2.36 -21.33 -5.97
CA SER A 27 -1.67 -22.32 -5.16
C SER A 27 -0.97 -21.64 -3.98
N LYS A 28 -0.73 -22.39 -2.90
CA LYS A 28 -0.02 -21.85 -1.73
C LYS A 28 1.43 -21.50 -2.02
N ASP A 29 1.97 -22.00 -3.11
CA ASP A 29 3.35 -21.74 -3.56
C ASP A 29 3.54 -20.29 -4.04
N VAL A 30 2.47 -19.61 -4.48
CA VAL A 30 2.54 -18.25 -4.99
C VAL A 30 1.77 -17.23 -4.13
N ALA A 31 0.72 -17.69 -3.40
CA ALA A 31 -0.06 -16.80 -2.53
C ALA A 31 -0.80 -17.56 -1.44
N TYR A 32 -0.77 -17.09 -0.20
CA TYR A 32 -1.56 -17.65 0.89
C TYR A 32 -1.98 -16.62 1.96
N GLY A 33 -2.81 -17.08 2.88
CA GLY A 33 -3.32 -16.25 3.99
C GLY A 33 -4.49 -15.34 3.59
N ASN A 34 -4.86 -15.32 2.29
CA ASN A 34 -5.99 -14.55 1.79
C ASN A 34 -6.70 -15.27 0.65
N SER A 35 -7.89 -14.80 0.28
CA SER A 35 -8.56 -15.16 -0.97
C SER A 35 -8.55 -13.95 -1.88
N TYR A 36 -8.35 -14.17 -3.17
CA TYR A 36 -8.22 -13.12 -4.15
C TYR A 36 -9.31 -13.16 -5.20
N PHE A 37 -9.70 -12.00 -5.69
CA PHE A 37 -10.75 -11.79 -6.68
C PHE A 37 -10.19 -10.94 -7.81
N LYS A 38 -10.66 -11.15 -9.03
CA LYS A 38 -10.35 -10.24 -10.14
C LYS A 38 -10.94 -8.85 -9.84
N SER A 39 -10.09 -7.84 -9.86
CA SER A 39 -10.54 -6.45 -9.72
C SER A 39 -11.16 -6.00 -11.04
N LEU A 40 -12.43 -5.55 -11.01
CA LEU A 40 -13.20 -5.23 -12.23
C LEU A 40 -13.21 -6.41 -13.23
N SER A 41 -13.97 -7.44 -12.92
CA SER A 41 -13.90 -8.73 -13.60
C SER A 41 -14.46 -8.77 -15.02
N ARG A 42 -15.35 -7.84 -15.38
CA ARG A 42 -15.83 -7.73 -16.75
C ARG A 42 -14.72 -7.19 -17.65
N ASN A 43 -14.56 -7.78 -18.82
CA ASN A 43 -13.48 -7.54 -19.77
C ASN A 43 -12.07 -7.96 -19.28
N TYR A 44 -11.96 -8.73 -18.21
CA TYR A 44 -10.68 -9.25 -17.72
C TYR A 44 -10.13 -10.32 -18.67
N LYS A 45 -8.98 -10.06 -19.29
CA LYS A 45 -8.42 -10.92 -20.34
C LYS A 45 -7.75 -12.17 -19.74
N LYS A 46 -7.73 -13.27 -20.48
CA LYS A 46 -7.07 -14.52 -20.05
C LYS A 46 -5.56 -14.34 -19.83
N TYR A 47 -4.91 -13.54 -20.66
CA TYR A 47 -3.47 -13.21 -20.52
C TYR A 47 -3.20 -12.20 -19.41
N GLY A 48 -4.22 -11.48 -18.95
CA GLY A 48 -4.08 -10.41 -17.98
C GLY A 48 -3.55 -10.87 -16.61
N MET A 49 -3.81 -12.13 -16.24
CA MET A 49 -3.21 -12.79 -15.08
C MET A 49 -3.06 -14.27 -15.36
N GLN A 50 -1.86 -14.79 -15.20
CA GLN A 50 -1.51 -16.18 -15.39
C GLN A 50 -0.60 -16.65 -14.26
N VAL A 51 -0.84 -17.87 -13.75
CA VAL A 51 0.16 -18.58 -12.94
C VAL A 51 1.08 -19.28 -13.93
N VAL A 52 2.37 -19.01 -13.85
CA VAL A 52 3.40 -19.45 -14.79
C VAL A 52 4.46 -20.29 -14.09
N ASP A 53 5.11 -21.20 -14.81
CA ASP A 53 6.07 -22.16 -14.30
C ASP A 53 7.51 -21.76 -14.60
N LYS A 54 8.42 -22.05 -13.68
CA LYS A 54 9.86 -21.88 -13.84
C LYS A 54 10.43 -22.70 -14.99
N LYS A 55 9.90 -23.92 -15.19
CA LYS A 55 10.32 -24.81 -16.29
C LYS A 55 10.07 -24.23 -17.69
N ASP A 56 9.12 -23.30 -17.81
CA ASP A 56 8.77 -22.62 -19.06
C ASP A 56 9.58 -21.33 -19.26
N GLY A 57 10.63 -21.10 -18.45
CA GLY A 57 11.54 -19.96 -18.56
C GLY A 57 11.05 -18.69 -17.86
N HIS A 58 9.95 -18.77 -17.09
CA HIS A 58 9.46 -17.62 -16.34
C HIS A 58 10.26 -17.36 -15.06
N PRO A 59 10.45 -16.08 -14.66
CA PRO A 59 11.07 -15.75 -13.39
C PRO A 59 10.20 -16.23 -12.22
N VAL A 60 10.81 -16.88 -11.24
CA VAL A 60 10.17 -17.40 -10.01
C VAL A 60 11.05 -17.03 -8.83
N ARG A 61 10.48 -16.47 -7.75
CA ARG A 61 11.23 -16.06 -6.56
C ARG A 61 11.55 -17.26 -5.67
N ALA A 62 10.55 -18.07 -5.38
CA ALA A 62 10.69 -19.31 -4.63
C ALA A 62 9.76 -20.39 -5.19
N GLY A 63 10.09 -21.67 -4.93
CA GLY A 63 9.29 -22.79 -5.47
C GLY A 63 9.42 -22.94 -6.99
N GLN A 64 8.29 -23.23 -7.65
CA GLN A 64 8.25 -23.55 -9.09
C GLN A 64 7.34 -22.62 -9.90
N LYS A 65 6.60 -21.71 -9.28
CA LYS A 65 5.59 -20.89 -9.94
C LYS A 65 5.66 -19.44 -9.49
N SER A 66 5.21 -18.54 -10.36
CA SER A 66 4.95 -17.14 -10.04
C SER A 66 3.66 -16.66 -10.71
N ILE A 67 3.25 -15.43 -10.45
CA ILE A 67 2.06 -14.82 -11.05
C ILE A 67 2.52 -13.75 -12.03
N ARG A 68 2.19 -13.95 -13.29
CA ARG A 68 2.43 -12.99 -14.36
C ARG A 68 1.20 -12.14 -14.60
N PHE A 69 1.35 -10.83 -14.53
CA PHE A 69 0.35 -9.86 -14.97
C PHE A 69 0.81 -9.17 -16.25
N GLU A 70 -0.14 -8.93 -17.14
CA GLU A 70 0.09 -8.16 -18.37
C GLU A 70 -1.06 -7.20 -18.60
N VAL A 71 -0.75 -5.96 -18.98
CA VAL A 71 -1.71 -4.96 -19.44
C VAL A 71 -1.29 -4.46 -20.80
N ARG A 72 -2.22 -4.49 -21.75
CA ARG A 72 -2.07 -3.99 -23.12
C ARG A 72 -2.95 -2.75 -23.33
N PRO A 73 -2.73 -1.98 -24.41
CA PRO A 73 -3.63 -0.90 -24.78
C PRO A 73 -5.08 -1.38 -24.90
N GLY A 74 -5.99 -0.69 -24.25
CA GLY A 74 -7.43 -1.03 -24.24
C GLY A 74 -7.86 -2.03 -23.19
N ASP A 75 -6.98 -2.48 -22.30
CA ASP A 75 -7.31 -3.41 -21.21
C ASP A 75 -8.01 -2.68 -20.04
N CYS A 76 -9.17 -2.14 -20.32
CA CYS A 76 -10.02 -1.51 -19.32
C CYS A 76 -11.07 -2.48 -18.79
N GLY A 77 -11.10 -2.66 -17.45
CA GLY A 77 -12.11 -3.47 -16.76
C GLY A 77 -13.30 -2.62 -16.29
N TYR A 78 -14.42 -3.29 -16.03
CA TYR A 78 -15.60 -2.64 -15.46
C TYR A 78 -16.44 -3.60 -14.60
N ASN A 79 -17.33 -2.99 -13.81
CA ASN A 79 -18.41 -3.65 -13.08
C ASN A 79 -19.62 -2.70 -13.01
N ASP A 80 -20.67 -3.04 -12.25
CA ASP A 80 -21.89 -2.24 -12.19
C ASP A 80 -21.73 -0.85 -11.54
N GLY A 81 -20.64 -0.60 -10.86
CA GLY A 81 -20.40 0.70 -10.16
C GLY A 81 -19.19 1.49 -10.66
N TRP A 82 -18.42 0.95 -11.62
CA TRP A 82 -17.18 1.58 -12.07
C TRP A 82 -16.72 1.05 -13.43
N SER A 83 -16.21 1.94 -14.27
CA SER A 83 -15.57 1.61 -15.54
C SER A 83 -14.22 2.30 -15.67
N ASP A 84 -13.17 1.52 -15.88
CA ASP A 84 -11.86 2.02 -16.25
C ASP A 84 -11.85 2.61 -17.65
N CYS A 85 -12.68 2.07 -18.55
CA CYS A 85 -12.80 2.51 -19.93
C CYS A 85 -13.25 3.97 -20.00
N ASP A 86 -14.17 4.38 -19.11
CA ASP A 86 -14.72 5.73 -19.06
C ASP A 86 -13.86 6.71 -18.25
N THR A 87 -12.80 6.21 -17.60
CA THR A 87 -12.05 7.00 -16.63
C THR A 87 -10.53 7.05 -16.88
N ASP A 88 -10.11 6.87 -18.13
CA ASP A 88 -8.71 6.97 -18.57
C ASP A 88 -7.77 6.01 -17.81
N ARG A 89 -8.20 4.71 -17.70
CA ARG A 89 -7.51 3.67 -16.91
C ARG A 89 -7.49 2.32 -17.61
N GLU A 90 -6.48 1.53 -17.27
CA GLU A 90 -6.35 0.13 -17.67
C GLU A 90 -5.84 -0.69 -16.50
N ARG A 91 -6.31 -1.96 -16.36
CA ARG A 91 -5.82 -2.83 -15.30
C ARG A 91 -6.00 -4.31 -15.52
N HIS A 92 -5.05 -5.05 -14.95
CA HIS A 92 -5.25 -6.42 -14.49
C HIS A 92 -4.70 -6.51 -13.06
N GLU A 93 -5.58 -6.55 -12.08
CA GLU A 93 -5.26 -6.63 -10.66
C GLU A 93 -6.10 -7.71 -9.97
N LEU A 94 -5.56 -8.25 -8.89
CA LEU A 94 -6.30 -9.04 -7.91
C LEU A 94 -6.56 -8.21 -6.66
N SER A 95 -7.72 -8.41 -6.05
CA SER A 95 -8.13 -7.80 -4.79
C SER A 95 -8.26 -8.86 -3.71
N GLY A 96 -7.66 -8.65 -2.56
CA GLY A 96 -7.82 -9.50 -1.39
C GLY A 96 -9.13 -9.23 -0.63
N LYS A 97 -9.40 -10.03 0.40
CA LYS A 97 -10.52 -9.82 1.32
C LYS A 97 -10.40 -8.48 2.05
N ARG A 98 -11.54 -7.89 2.36
CA ARG A 98 -11.65 -6.68 3.18
C ARG A 98 -11.38 -6.98 4.64
N VAL A 99 -10.70 -6.06 5.31
CA VAL A 99 -10.41 -6.10 6.75
C VAL A 99 -10.83 -4.80 7.41
N SER A 100 -11.44 -4.87 8.59
CA SER A 100 -11.96 -3.68 9.29
C SER A 100 -10.90 -2.98 10.12
N GLY A 101 -9.93 -3.70 10.68
CA GLY A 101 -8.93 -3.08 11.55
C GLY A 101 -7.94 -4.06 12.15
N GLY A 102 -7.15 -3.56 13.11
CA GLY A 102 -6.12 -4.32 13.80
C GLY A 102 -4.82 -4.42 13.03
N GLU A 103 -3.90 -5.18 13.56
CA GLU A 103 -2.57 -5.36 13.00
C GLU A 103 -2.55 -6.48 11.96
N TRP A 104 -1.89 -6.18 10.85
CA TRP A 104 -1.75 -7.07 9.70
C TRP A 104 -0.34 -7.02 9.15
N TRP A 105 0.08 -8.14 8.61
CA TRP A 105 1.32 -8.33 7.89
C TRP A 105 1.00 -8.75 6.46
N HIS A 106 1.69 -8.15 5.51
CA HIS A 106 1.61 -8.47 4.09
C HIS A 106 3.00 -8.60 3.52
N SER A 107 3.24 -9.60 2.69
CA SER A 107 4.46 -9.68 1.88
C SER A 107 4.11 -9.95 0.43
N TRP A 108 5.00 -9.55 -0.45
CA TRP A 108 5.02 -9.94 -1.84
C TRP A 108 6.42 -9.74 -2.40
N SER A 109 6.78 -10.56 -3.37
CA SER A 109 7.97 -10.36 -4.19
C SER A 109 7.53 -9.81 -5.54
N ILE A 110 8.29 -8.87 -6.08
CA ILE A 110 8.01 -8.22 -7.37
C ILE A 110 9.23 -8.29 -8.28
N TYR A 111 9.01 -8.51 -9.59
CA TYR A 111 10.03 -8.56 -10.61
C TYR A 111 9.54 -7.86 -11.87
N LEU A 112 10.34 -6.97 -12.43
CA LEU A 112 10.10 -6.35 -13.73
C LEU A 112 11.02 -6.97 -14.77
N PRO A 113 10.49 -7.47 -15.91
CA PRO A 113 11.33 -8.01 -16.98
C PRO A 113 12.14 -6.89 -17.68
N LYS A 114 13.18 -7.28 -18.41
CA LYS A 114 14.10 -6.37 -19.11
C LYS A 114 13.38 -5.38 -20.03
N ASP A 115 12.31 -5.82 -20.66
CA ASP A 115 11.51 -5.05 -21.61
C ASP A 115 10.36 -4.25 -20.94
N PHE A 116 10.37 -4.10 -19.63
CA PHE A 116 9.38 -3.29 -18.94
C PHE A 116 9.49 -1.83 -19.34
N VAL A 117 8.55 -1.36 -20.16
CA VAL A 117 8.57 -0.03 -20.75
C VAL A 117 8.28 1.04 -19.71
N ASN A 118 9.11 2.09 -19.68
CA ASN A 118 8.82 3.30 -18.90
C ASN A 118 7.79 4.16 -19.61
N VAL A 119 6.59 4.21 -19.08
CA VAL A 119 5.42 4.95 -19.63
C VAL A 119 5.14 6.26 -18.89
N HIS A 120 6.17 6.84 -18.24
CA HIS A 120 5.99 8.15 -17.61
C HIS A 120 5.52 9.19 -18.64
N PRO A 121 4.50 10.00 -18.37
CA PRO A 121 3.91 10.33 -17.07
C PRO A 121 2.62 9.57 -16.70
N THR A 122 2.31 8.46 -17.36
CA THR A 122 1.23 7.57 -16.90
C THR A 122 1.59 6.99 -15.54
N LYS A 123 0.63 6.98 -14.63
CA LYS A 123 0.78 6.36 -13.31
C LYS A 123 0.62 4.86 -13.43
N VAL A 124 1.56 4.10 -12.88
CA VAL A 124 1.52 2.64 -12.83
C VAL A 124 1.55 2.18 -11.37
N ALA A 125 0.45 1.68 -10.87
CA ALA A 125 0.38 1.08 -9.54
C ALA A 125 0.67 -0.42 -9.64
N LEU A 126 1.58 -0.90 -8.79
CA LEU A 126 2.03 -2.29 -8.71
C LEU A 126 1.73 -2.92 -7.33
N GLY A 127 0.90 -2.29 -6.56
CA GLY A 127 0.40 -2.70 -5.26
C GLY A 127 -0.32 -1.54 -4.59
N GLN A 128 -1.43 -1.80 -3.91
CA GLN A 128 -2.17 -0.74 -3.24
C GLN A 128 -3.04 -1.27 -2.10
N PHE A 129 -3.23 -0.46 -1.07
CA PHE A 129 -4.23 -0.66 -0.05
C PHE A 129 -5.37 0.32 -0.29
N HIS A 130 -6.52 -0.23 -0.64
CA HIS A 130 -7.70 0.52 -1.03
C HIS A 130 -8.78 0.44 0.03
N GLN A 131 -9.48 1.52 0.27
CA GLN A 131 -10.64 1.52 1.16
C GLN A 131 -11.91 1.12 0.39
N GLU A 132 -12.80 0.39 1.06
CA GLU A 132 -14.13 0.14 0.49
C GLU A 132 -14.90 1.46 0.36
N LYS A 133 -15.52 1.70 -0.82
CA LYS A 133 -16.27 2.93 -1.10
C LYS A 133 -15.49 4.22 -0.84
N GLY A 134 -14.16 4.18 -0.97
CA GLY A 134 -13.28 5.31 -0.71
C GLY A 134 -12.07 5.36 -1.61
N HIS A 135 -11.08 6.15 -1.23
CA HIS A 135 -9.84 6.29 -1.96
C HIS A 135 -8.78 5.28 -1.51
N VAL A 136 -7.76 5.10 -2.33
CA VAL A 136 -6.51 4.43 -1.95
C VAL A 136 -5.89 5.20 -0.77
N VAL A 137 -5.39 4.48 0.21
CA VAL A 137 -4.66 5.09 1.35
C VAL A 137 -3.15 4.89 1.23
N TRP A 138 -2.72 3.79 0.65
CA TRP A 138 -1.30 3.48 0.42
C TRP A 138 -1.14 2.85 -0.95
N MET A 139 -0.22 3.38 -1.75
CA MET A 139 0.03 2.86 -3.08
C MET A 139 1.52 2.63 -3.29
N PHE A 140 1.84 1.51 -3.88
CA PHE A 140 3.17 1.20 -4.38
C PHE A 140 3.15 1.38 -5.88
N GLN A 141 3.86 2.39 -6.38
CA GLN A 141 3.74 2.78 -7.77
C GLN A 141 5.09 3.00 -8.45
N ASN A 142 5.05 2.83 -9.75
CA ASN A 142 6.15 3.10 -10.66
C ASN A 142 5.79 4.29 -11.56
N GLN A 143 6.76 5.10 -11.91
CA GLN A 143 6.76 6.09 -13.00
C GLN A 143 5.93 7.38 -12.82
N SER A 144 4.94 7.46 -11.98
CA SER A 144 4.04 8.63 -11.89
C SER A 144 4.75 9.96 -11.63
N PHE A 145 5.78 9.95 -10.78
CA PHE A 145 6.43 11.15 -10.27
C PHE A 145 7.85 11.35 -10.76
N SER A 146 8.43 10.36 -11.41
CA SER A 146 9.80 10.39 -11.86
C SER A 146 9.92 9.87 -13.28
N THR A 147 10.62 10.61 -14.10
CA THR A 147 11.00 10.16 -15.45
C THR A 147 11.92 8.95 -15.42
N ALA A 148 12.64 8.74 -14.32
CA ALA A 148 13.54 7.62 -14.12
C ALA A 148 12.81 6.33 -13.69
N GLY A 149 11.53 6.41 -13.29
CA GLY A 149 10.80 5.25 -12.78
C GLY A 149 11.12 4.96 -11.31
N GLY A 150 11.30 3.68 -10.98
CA GLY A 150 11.55 3.20 -9.62
C GLY A 150 10.28 2.76 -8.89
N TYR A 151 10.41 2.37 -7.63
CA TYR A 151 9.29 1.95 -6.80
C TYR A 151 9.09 2.91 -5.65
N TRP A 152 7.87 3.41 -5.51
CA TRP A 152 7.55 4.50 -4.60
C TRP A 152 6.41 4.11 -3.68
N VAL A 153 6.57 4.37 -2.41
CA VAL A 153 5.45 4.37 -1.44
C VAL A 153 4.79 5.74 -1.51
N ASP A 154 3.53 5.75 -1.89
CA ASP A 154 2.68 6.93 -1.98
C ASP A 154 1.64 6.88 -0.85
N ASP A 155 1.87 7.71 0.17
CA ASP A 155 0.96 7.90 1.30
C ASP A 155 -0.17 8.87 0.88
N GLN A 156 -1.38 8.36 0.83
CA GLN A 156 -2.57 9.09 0.40
C GLN A 156 -3.66 9.15 1.48
N VAL A 157 -3.30 8.94 2.75
CA VAL A 157 -4.28 8.99 3.84
C VAL A 157 -4.93 10.39 3.90
N PRO A 158 -6.26 10.51 3.72
CA PRO A 158 -6.94 11.81 3.73
C PRO A 158 -6.74 12.56 5.05
N GLY A 159 -6.52 13.87 4.95
CA GLY A 159 -6.26 14.74 6.11
C GLY A 159 -4.81 14.78 6.56
N TYR A 160 -3.91 14.07 5.87
CA TYR A 160 -2.46 14.11 6.09
C TYR A 160 -1.74 14.61 4.84
N SER A 161 -0.59 15.24 5.04
CA SER A 161 0.25 15.64 3.91
C SER A 161 0.72 14.41 3.15
N ARG A 162 0.39 14.33 1.87
CA ARG A 162 0.82 13.26 0.99
C ARG A 162 2.34 13.19 0.93
N LYS A 163 2.89 12.01 1.19
CA LYS A 163 4.32 11.77 1.13
C LYS A 163 4.64 10.71 0.08
N LEU A 164 5.61 11.03 -0.76
CA LEU A 164 6.18 10.12 -1.74
C LEU A 164 7.58 9.73 -1.29
N THR A 165 7.82 8.44 -1.16
CA THR A 165 9.13 7.92 -0.76
C THR A 165 9.58 6.89 -1.77
N GLN A 166 10.68 7.17 -2.47
CA GLN A 166 11.31 6.18 -3.33
C GLN A 166 11.98 5.12 -2.45
N ILE A 167 11.71 3.86 -2.74
CA ILE A 167 12.28 2.71 -2.03
C ILE A 167 13.20 1.88 -2.92
N LEU A 168 13.06 1.96 -4.24
CA LEU A 168 13.92 1.36 -5.25
C LEU A 168 14.08 2.30 -6.43
N SER A 169 15.25 2.31 -7.05
CA SER A 169 15.46 2.84 -8.39
C SER A 169 14.89 1.89 -9.45
N GLN A 170 14.74 2.35 -10.69
CA GLN A 170 14.28 1.50 -11.79
C GLN A 170 15.24 0.33 -12.05
N ASP A 171 16.54 0.57 -12.03
CA ASP A 171 17.57 -0.43 -12.29
C ASP A 171 17.65 -1.52 -11.20
N GLU A 172 17.23 -1.20 -9.98
CA GLU A 172 17.11 -2.18 -8.90
C GLU A 172 15.88 -3.06 -9.06
N MET A 173 14.90 -2.66 -9.86
CA MET A 173 13.70 -3.45 -10.13
C MET A 173 13.84 -4.37 -11.34
N ILE A 174 14.59 -3.93 -12.37
CA ILE A 174 14.70 -4.67 -13.64
C ILE A 174 15.52 -5.94 -13.44
N GLU A 175 14.95 -7.07 -13.91
CA GLU A 175 15.56 -8.41 -13.86
C GLU A 175 16.00 -8.87 -12.45
N LYS A 176 15.37 -8.30 -11.41
CA LYS A 176 15.66 -8.63 -10.01
C LYS A 176 14.36 -8.82 -9.23
N TRP A 177 14.34 -9.87 -8.43
CA TRP A 177 13.30 -10.03 -7.41
C TRP A 177 13.56 -9.08 -6.25
N ASN A 178 12.53 -8.39 -5.84
CA ASN A 178 12.54 -7.53 -4.66
C ASN A 178 11.42 -7.93 -3.72
N ASP A 179 11.76 -8.20 -2.48
CA ASP A 179 10.83 -8.64 -1.45
C ASP A 179 10.33 -7.45 -0.65
N ILE A 180 9.04 -7.25 -0.66
CA ILE A 180 8.35 -6.20 0.09
C ILE A 180 7.65 -6.84 1.28
N LEU A 181 7.85 -6.27 2.45
CA LEU A 181 7.10 -6.62 3.65
C LEU A 181 6.44 -5.38 4.21
N VAL A 182 5.18 -5.48 4.58
CA VAL A 182 4.40 -4.41 5.21
C VAL A 182 3.84 -4.91 6.53
N ASN A 183 4.09 -4.14 7.60
CA ASN A 183 3.38 -4.27 8.86
C ASN A 183 2.51 -3.04 9.05
N VAL A 184 1.22 -3.24 9.23
CA VAL A 184 0.25 -2.16 9.36
C VAL A 184 -0.75 -2.42 10.47
N LYS A 185 -1.02 -1.40 11.28
CA LYS A 185 -2.20 -1.35 12.15
C LYS A 185 -3.24 -0.44 11.52
N TRP A 186 -4.31 -1.06 11.01
CA TRP A 186 -5.43 -0.32 10.44
C TRP A 186 -6.24 0.34 11.55
N SER A 187 -6.16 1.66 11.61
CA SER A 187 -6.85 2.48 12.61
C SER A 187 -7.29 3.82 12.03
N LYS A 188 -8.45 4.33 12.48
CA LYS A 188 -8.90 5.70 12.23
C LYS A 188 -8.33 6.69 13.27
N LYS A 189 -7.63 6.18 14.28
CA LYS A 189 -7.05 6.94 15.40
C LYS A 189 -5.54 7.09 15.23
N ASP A 190 -4.94 7.92 16.06
CA ASP A 190 -3.50 8.19 16.09
C ASP A 190 -2.63 6.98 16.53
N ASP A 191 -3.24 5.84 16.86
CA ASP A 191 -2.58 4.62 17.28
C ASP A 191 -2.25 3.65 16.11
N GLY A 192 -2.54 4.07 14.87
CA GLY A 192 -2.20 3.33 13.67
C GLY A 192 -0.72 3.50 13.29
N PHE A 193 -0.23 2.59 12.49
CA PHE A 193 1.10 2.68 11.87
C PHE A 193 1.12 1.95 10.52
N PHE A 194 2.06 2.33 9.67
CA PHE A 194 2.35 1.66 8.40
C PHE A 194 3.87 1.62 8.21
N LYS A 195 4.45 0.43 8.16
CA LYS A 195 5.89 0.21 8.04
C LYS A 195 6.18 -0.66 6.84
N VAL A 196 7.26 -0.36 6.11
CA VAL A 196 7.66 -1.11 4.93
C VAL A 196 9.12 -1.53 5.06
N TRP A 197 9.39 -2.78 4.76
CA TRP A 197 10.73 -3.32 4.55
C TRP A 197 10.90 -3.71 3.09
N LEU A 198 12.08 -3.50 2.60
CA LEU A 198 12.57 -3.91 1.29
C LEU A 198 13.77 -4.81 1.49
N ASN A 199 13.71 -6.04 0.98
CA ASN A 199 14.80 -7.02 1.09
C ASN A 199 15.35 -7.12 2.53
N GLY A 200 14.46 -7.19 3.52
CA GLY A 200 14.77 -7.29 4.94
C GLY A 200 15.18 -5.98 5.64
N LYS A 201 15.34 -4.86 4.91
CA LYS A 201 15.68 -3.55 5.49
C LYS A 201 14.46 -2.64 5.56
N GLN A 202 14.19 -2.04 6.72
CA GLN A 202 13.10 -1.07 6.84
C GLN A 202 13.44 0.21 6.07
N VAL A 203 12.55 0.59 5.13
CA VAL A 203 12.72 1.73 4.22
C VAL A 203 11.67 2.82 4.41
N TYR A 204 10.55 2.51 5.05
CA TYR A 204 9.47 3.46 5.29
C TYR A 204 8.78 3.21 6.63
N SER A 205 8.36 4.28 7.29
CA SER A 205 7.54 4.22 8.50
C SER A 205 6.61 5.43 8.61
N PHE A 206 5.38 5.17 9.00
CA PHE A 206 4.36 6.17 9.31
C PHE A 206 3.70 5.80 10.64
N ALA A 207 3.37 6.80 11.44
CA ALA A 207 2.58 6.65 12.67
C ALA A 207 1.43 7.68 12.65
N GLY A 208 0.22 7.22 12.92
CA GLY A 208 -1.01 8.00 12.86
C GLY A 208 -2.15 7.19 12.25
N PRO A 209 -3.30 7.81 11.96
CA PRO A 209 -4.40 7.13 11.30
C PRO A 209 -3.98 6.56 9.97
N THR A 210 -4.27 5.29 9.72
CA THR A 210 -3.88 4.57 8.51
C THR A 210 -5.04 4.38 7.54
N LYS A 211 -6.24 4.72 7.96
CA LYS A 211 -7.46 4.69 7.16
C LYS A 211 -8.46 5.74 7.65
N THR A 212 -9.45 6.04 6.82
CA THR A 212 -10.57 6.95 7.16
C THR A 212 -11.92 6.25 7.09
N ILE A 213 -12.03 5.16 6.34
CA ILE A 213 -13.24 4.34 6.16
C ILE A 213 -13.07 3.00 6.87
N GLU A 214 -14.17 2.25 7.06
CA GLU A 214 -14.15 1.05 7.91
C GLU A 214 -13.25 -0.05 7.36
N GLN A 215 -13.37 -0.39 6.08
CA GLN A 215 -12.70 -1.54 5.49
C GLN A 215 -11.60 -1.15 4.52
N VAL A 216 -10.49 -1.90 4.60
CA VAL A 216 -9.33 -1.79 3.70
C VAL A 216 -9.04 -3.16 3.11
N TYR A 217 -8.52 -3.21 1.89
CA TYR A 217 -8.09 -4.43 1.22
C TYR A 217 -6.85 -4.19 0.36
N PHE A 218 -6.00 -5.21 0.30
CA PHE A 218 -4.81 -5.20 -0.53
C PHE A 218 -5.16 -5.56 -1.97
N LYS A 219 -4.54 -4.88 -2.93
CA LYS A 219 -4.60 -5.18 -4.36
C LYS A 219 -3.19 -5.22 -4.94
N PHE A 220 -2.98 -6.10 -5.91
CA PHE A 220 -1.71 -6.21 -6.61
C PHE A 220 -1.91 -6.65 -8.07
N GLY A 221 -0.95 -6.37 -8.90
CA GLY A 221 -0.99 -6.55 -10.35
C GLY A 221 -0.51 -5.29 -11.06
N ILE A 222 -1.08 -4.95 -12.22
CA ILE A 222 -0.81 -3.71 -12.93
C ILE A 222 -2.11 -2.89 -13.03
N TYR A 223 -2.07 -1.65 -12.52
CA TYR A 223 -3.11 -0.67 -12.71
C TYR A 223 -2.50 0.62 -13.25
N ARG A 224 -2.95 1.06 -14.43
CA ARG A 224 -2.49 2.29 -15.09
C ARG A 224 -3.60 3.34 -15.04
N SER A 225 -3.23 4.59 -14.78
CA SER A 225 -4.15 5.73 -14.81
C SER A 225 -3.49 6.97 -15.41
N TYR A 226 -4.32 7.88 -15.92
CA TYR A 226 -3.86 9.03 -16.67
C TYR A 226 -3.14 8.62 -17.97
N LEU A 227 -3.76 7.74 -18.75
CA LEU A 227 -3.20 7.21 -20.01
C LEU A 227 -3.00 8.33 -21.02
N GLY A 228 -3.91 9.30 -21.04
CA GLY A 228 -3.82 10.51 -21.89
C GLY A 228 -2.53 11.29 -21.67
N LYS A 229 -1.96 11.28 -20.46
CA LYS A 229 -0.66 11.93 -20.21
C LYS A 229 0.48 11.32 -21.03
N TRP A 230 0.48 10.01 -21.26
CA TRP A 230 1.45 9.36 -22.15
C TRP A 230 1.14 9.68 -23.60
N ILE A 231 -0.12 9.50 -24.01
CA ILE A 231 -0.54 9.65 -25.42
C ILE A 231 -0.16 11.02 -25.96
N TYR A 232 -0.37 12.08 -25.17
CA TYR A 232 -0.09 13.46 -25.55
C TYR A 232 1.30 13.97 -25.10
N SER A 233 2.12 13.14 -24.50
CA SER A 233 3.43 13.56 -24.01
C SER A 233 4.48 13.64 -25.14
N SER A 234 5.45 14.56 -25.00
CA SER A 234 6.66 14.61 -25.84
C SER A 234 7.53 13.35 -25.74
N LYS A 235 7.34 12.54 -24.70
CA LYS A 235 8.04 11.26 -24.52
C LYS A 235 7.54 10.13 -25.38
N ASN A 236 6.29 10.23 -25.87
CA ASN A 236 5.73 9.33 -26.86
C ASN A 236 6.27 9.65 -28.25
N LYS A 237 7.56 9.41 -28.47
CA LYS A 237 8.24 9.70 -29.74
C LYS A 237 7.65 8.93 -30.93
N LYS A 238 7.08 7.77 -30.68
CA LYS A 238 6.45 6.92 -31.69
C LYS A 238 5.02 7.34 -32.03
N LYS A 239 4.46 8.33 -31.30
CA LYS A 239 3.07 8.78 -31.41
C LYS A 239 2.05 7.64 -31.30
N GLU A 240 2.31 6.71 -30.40
CA GLU A 240 1.43 5.59 -30.12
C GLU A 240 0.10 6.09 -29.57
N LYS A 241 -1.01 5.53 -30.08
CA LYS A 241 -2.36 5.89 -29.64
C LYS A 241 -2.76 5.27 -28.30
N GLY A 242 -1.98 4.35 -27.78
CA GLY A 242 -2.18 3.67 -26.50
C GLY A 242 -0.89 3.57 -25.70
N VAL A 243 -1.00 3.31 -24.41
CA VAL A 243 0.15 3.06 -23.54
C VAL A 243 0.72 1.68 -23.87
N PRO A 244 2.02 1.52 -24.17
CA PRO A 244 2.62 0.25 -24.51
C PRO A 244 2.30 -0.87 -23.50
N ALA A 245 2.30 -2.12 -23.97
CA ALA A 245 2.10 -3.27 -23.10
C ALA A 245 3.17 -3.34 -22.01
N GLN A 246 2.77 -3.74 -20.81
CA GLN A 246 3.66 -3.94 -19.67
C GLN A 246 3.38 -5.28 -19.01
N VAL A 247 4.44 -5.95 -18.56
CA VAL A 247 4.39 -7.21 -17.82
C VAL A 247 5.07 -7.01 -16.47
N VAL A 248 4.50 -7.57 -15.43
CA VAL A 248 5.11 -7.67 -14.09
C VAL A 248 4.90 -9.05 -13.53
N TYR A 249 5.84 -9.53 -12.74
CA TYR A 249 5.69 -10.78 -12.01
C TYR A 249 5.58 -10.51 -10.52
N PHE A 250 4.67 -11.24 -9.89
CA PHE A 250 4.52 -11.31 -8.44
C PHE A 250 4.71 -12.73 -7.97
N ASP A 251 5.26 -12.86 -6.78
CA ASP A 251 5.40 -14.13 -6.11
C ASP A 251 5.30 -13.92 -4.60
N GLU A 252 5.17 -15.00 -3.83
CA GLU A 252 5.21 -14.94 -2.37
C GLU A 252 4.23 -13.93 -1.74
N VAL A 253 3.04 -13.82 -2.35
CA VAL A 253 1.99 -12.90 -1.88
C VAL A 253 1.32 -13.48 -0.65
N ARG A 254 1.73 -13.03 0.53
CA ARG A 254 1.34 -13.61 1.81
C ARG A 254 0.64 -12.58 2.69
N THR A 255 -0.35 -13.02 3.46
CA THR A 255 -1.08 -12.16 4.39
C THR A 255 -1.30 -12.87 5.72
N ALA A 256 -1.01 -12.18 6.82
CA ALA A 256 -1.22 -12.70 8.18
C ALA A 256 -1.78 -11.62 9.11
N LYS A 257 -2.59 -12.04 10.08
CA LYS A 257 -3.11 -11.18 11.13
C LYS A 257 -2.28 -11.33 12.40
N LYS A 258 -1.88 -10.21 12.99
CA LYS A 258 -1.19 -10.04 14.28
C LYS A 258 0.27 -10.51 14.35
N SER A 259 0.71 -11.49 13.59
CA SER A 259 2.05 -12.07 13.76
C SER A 259 2.73 -12.23 12.41
N CYS A 260 3.98 -11.80 12.35
CA CYS A 260 4.89 -11.93 11.22
C CYS A 260 5.19 -13.42 10.93
N GLU A 261 5.39 -14.25 11.96
CA GLU A 261 5.78 -15.66 11.81
C GLU A 261 4.76 -16.46 10.98
N LYS A 262 3.48 -16.02 10.98
CA LYS A 262 2.46 -16.63 10.15
C LYS A 262 2.66 -16.39 8.65
N LEU A 263 3.55 -15.49 8.26
CA LEU A 263 3.96 -15.31 6.87
C LEU A 263 4.95 -16.38 6.42
N LYS A 264 5.65 -17.08 7.34
CA LYS A 264 6.64 -18.10 7.02
C LYS A 264 7.69 -17.58 6.02
N LEU A 265 8.39 -16.53 6.43
CA LEU A 265 9.36 -15.84 5.56
C LEU A 265 10.74 -16.49 5.57
N GLU A 266 10.95 -17.54 6.35
CA GLU A 266 12.23 -18.25 6.53
C GLU A 266 12.71 -18.88 5.21
N ASP A 267 11.78 -19.32 4.37
CA ASP A 267 12.05 -19.85 3.03
C ASP A 267 12.58 -18.77 2.05
N LEU A 268 12.37 -17.49 2.38
CA LEU A 268 12.91 -16.33 1.66
C LEU A 268 14.19 -15.77 2.33
N GLY A 269 14.60 -16.33 3.47
CA GLY A 269 15.78 -15.91 4.23
C GLY A 269 15.51 -14.77 5.22
N TYR A 270 14.25 -14.56 5.65
CA TYR A 270 13.90 -13.52 6.62
C TYR A 270 13.37 -14.13 7.91
N PHE A 271 13.83 -13.60 9.04
CA PHE A 271 13.38 -13.98 10.37
C PHE A 271 12.64 -12.79 11.01
N CYS A 272 11.42 -13.03 11.48
CA CYS A 272 10.56 -11.98 12.03
C CYS A 272 11.18 -11.28 13.25
N GLU A 273 11.85 -12.03 14.11
CA GLU A 273 12.56 -11.48 15.27
C GLU A 273 13.63 -10.46 14.88
N GLU A 274 14.36 -10.68 13.78
CA GLU A 274 15.36 -9.73 13.28
C GLU A 274 14.72 -8.49 12.68
N LEU A 275 13.57 -8.64 12.01
CA LEU A 275 12.83 -7.53 11.43
C LEU A 275 12.25 -6.63 12.52
N GLU A 276 11.82 -7.19 13.63
CA GLU A 276 11.27 -6.47 14.78
C GLU A 276 12.38 -5.91 15.70
N SER A 277 13.46 -6.66 15.97
CA SER A 277 14.58 -6.25 16.85
C SER A 277 15.39 -5.10 16.29
N LYS A 278 15.60 -5.03 14.98
CA LYS A 278 16.24 -3.90 14.31
C LYS A 278 15.42 -2.59 14.44
N GLN A 279 14.13 -2.67 14.83
CA GLN A 279 13.34 -1.52 15.23
C GLN A 279 13.67 -1.03 16.64
N ILE A 280 13.83 -1.94 17.60
CA ILE A 280 14.11 -1.60 19.00
C ILE A 280 15.46 -0.90 19.11
N SER A 281 16.49 -1.40 18.44
CA SER A 281 17.83 -0.81 18.46
C SER A 281 17.90 0.59 17.81
N LYS A 282 17.01 0.92 16.85
CA LYS A 282 16.89 2.27 16.29
C LYS A 282 16.11 3.22 17.21
N ILE A 283 15.15 2.70 17.95
CA ILE A 283 14.40 3.47 18.95
C ILE A 283 15.31 3.80 20.13
N GLU A 284 16.12 2.86 20.60
CA GLU A 284 17.07 3.05 21.69
C GLU A 284 18.25 3.94 21.33
N LYS A 285 18.70 3.98 20.04
CA LYS A 285 19.73 4.88 19.55
C LYS A 285 19.26 6.28 19.15
N GLY A 286 17.96 6.61 19.34
CA GLY A 286 17.43 7.95 19.08
C GLY A 286 17.36 8.35 17.58
N GLU A 287 17.64 7.41 16.67
CA GLU A 287 17.54 7.65 15.23
C GLU A 287 16.12 7.40 14.70
N THR A 288 15.14 8.13 15.21
CA THR A 288 13.82 8.19 14.58
C THR A 288 13.84 9.19 13.44
N SER A 289 13.70 8.72 12.22
CA SER A 289 13.68 9.53 10.99
C SER A 289 12.43 10.40 10.83
N SER A 290 11.85 10.95 11.88
CA SER A 290 10.67 11.81 11.78
C SER A 290 10.52 12.85 12.88
N ASN A 291 11.61 13.45 13.33
CA ASN A 291 11.53 14.70 14.09
C ASN A 291 11.42 15.90 13.15
N LYS A 292 10.54 15.82 12.15
CA LYS A 292 10.36 16.85 11.13
C LYS A 292 9.69 18.11 11.68
N TYR A 293 8.89 17.95 12.72
CA TYR A 293 8.17 19.05 13.36
C TYR A 293 8.78 19.39 14.70
N MET A 294 8.84 20.67 15.01
CA MET A 294 9.28 21.18 16.29
C MET A 294 8.16 22.02 16.91
N ALA A 295 7.99 21.92 18.21
CA ALA A 295 7.24 22.89 18.99
C ALA A 295 8.21 23.59 19.95
N VAL A 296 8.06 24.89 20.07
CA VAL A 296 8.73 25.71 21.08
C VAL A 296 7.66 26.07 22.12
N ILE A 297 7.90 25.66 23.32
CA ILE A 297 7.01 25.90 24.46
C ILE A 297 7.65 26.95 25.35
N LYS A 298 6.88 27.92 25.76
CA LYS A 298 7.22 28.92 26.76
C LYS A 298 6.25 28.84 27.94
N SER A 299 6.62 29.46 29.04
CA SER A 299 5.78 29.58 30.21
C SER A 299 5.64 31.06 30.58
N LYS A 300 4.45 31.50 30.98
CA LYS A 300 4.23 32.88 31.42
C LYS A 300 4.70 33.12 32.86
N ASN A 301 4.71 32.06 33.69
CA ASN A 301 5.22 32.13 35.04
C ASN A 301 6.72 31.95 35.19
N ASN A 302 7.42 31.72 34.05
CA ASN A 302 8.87 31.63 33.96
C ASN A 302 9.32 32.17 32.61
N GLU A 303 9.67 33.43 32.55
CA GLU A 303 10.04 34.15 31.31
C GLU A 303 11.27 33.57 30.60
N ASN A 304 12.16 32.94 31.35
CA ASN A 304 13.37 32.31 30.82
C ASN A 304 13.14 30.88 30.34
N TYR A 305 11.91 30.31 30.57
CA TYR A 305 11.62 28.97 30.15
C TYR A 305 11.39 28.88 28.65
N LEU A 306 12.22 28.08 28.00
CA LEU A 306 12.11 27.78 26.58
C LEU A 306 12.43 26.31 26.35
N LEU A 307 11.45 25.53 25.97
CA LEU A 307 11.57 24.11 25.65
C LEU A 307 11.38 23.89 24.13
N LYS A 308 12.40 23.37 23.46
CA LYS A 308 12.33 22.91 22.07
C LYS A 308 12.09 21.41 22.06
N ILE A 309 10.97 20.94 21.53
CA ILE A 309 10.63 19.52 21.48
C ILE A 309 10.24 19.08 20.08
N ASN A 310 10.79 17.95 19.67
CA ASN A 310 10.56 17.41 18.34
C ASN A 310 9.45 16.34 18.34
N GLY A 311 8.76 16.21 17.22
CA GLY A 311 7.73 15.19 17.04
C GLY A 311 7.51 14.83 15.58
N ALA A 312 6.98 13.64 15.36
CA ALA A 312 6.63 13.13 14.03
C ALA A 312 5.52 13.96 13.36
N THR A 313 4.66 14.60 14.16
CA THR A 313 3.63 15.53 13.70
C THR A 313 3.65 16.81 14.51
N LYS A 314 3.15 17.90 13.94
CA LYS A 314 2.96 19.19 14.62
C LYS A 314 2.13 19.04 15.91
N LYS A 315 1.06 18.24 15.88
CA LYS A 315 0.19 17.96 17.00
C LYS A 315 0.93 17.20 18.12
N LEU A 316 1.74 16.21 17.76
CA LEU A 316 2.51 15.42 18.72
C LEU A 316 3.61 16.24 19.40
N ALA A 317 4.34 17.05 18.63
CA ALA A 317 5.35 17.98 19.19
C ALA A 317 4.74 18.93 20.21
N LYS A 318 3.60 19.56 19.87
CA LYS A 318 2.84 20.42 20.81
C LYS A 318 2.43 19.68 22.09
N LYS A 319 1.80 18.50 21.94
CA LYS A 319 1.30 17.72 23.10
C LYS A 319 2.44 17.31 24.02
N LYS A 320 3.55 16.81 23.46
CA LYS A 320 4.74 16.43 24.25
C LYS A 320 5.33 17.64 24.99
N GLY A 321 5.50 18.76 24.28
CA GLY A 321 6.10 19.95 24.86
C GLY A 321 5.26 20.56 25.99
N LEU A 322 3.94 20.67 25.81
CA LEU A 322 3.05 21.17 26.85
C LEU A 322 3.00 20.24 28.08
N LYS A 323 3.06 18.92 27.87
CA LYS A 323 3.12 17.94 28.95
C LYS A 323 4.42 18.10 29.73
N GLN A 324 5.56 18.11 29.06
CA GLN A 324 6.87 18.23 29.70
C GLN A 324 7.03 19.55 30.46
N CYS A 325 6.57 20.66 29.88
CA CYS A 325 6.60 21.96 30.57
C CYS A 325 5.86 21.92 31.91
N LYS A 326 4.72 21.25 32.02
CA LYS A 326 3.98 21.06 33.25
C LYS A 326 4.68 20.12 34.22
N GLU A 327 5.28 19.04 33.74
CA GLU A 327 6.05 18.07 34.54
C GLU A 327 7.29 18.74 35.16
N GLU A 328 7.87 19.75 34.49
CA GLU A 328 8.97 20.56 34.99
C GLU A 328 8.52 21.71 35.93
N GLY A 329 7.28 21.68 36.40
CA GLY A 329 6.76 22.60 37.43
C GLY A 329 6.24 23.94 36.91
N ASN A 330 6.14 24.11 35.57
CA ASN A 330 5.58 25.35 35.02
C ASN A 330 4.06 25.26 34.88
N THR A 331 3.33 26.31 35.24
CA THR A 331 1.85 26.29 35.31
C THR A 331 1.20 26.88 34.05
N GLU A 332 1.72 27.93 33.47
CA GLU A 332 1.12 28.64 32.35
C GLU A 332 1.87 28.36 31.04
N CYS A 333 1.96 27.07 30.65
CA CYS A 333 2.65 26.63 29.45
C CYS A 333 1.85 26.91 28.18
N TYR A 334 2.46 27.48 27.17
CA TYR A 334 1.84 27.75 25.89
C TYR A 334 2.78 27.45 24.70
N VAL A 335 2.19 27.18 23.55
CA VAL A 335 2.94 26.94 22.31
C VAL A 335 3.32 28.29 21.70
N HIS A 336 4.60 28.62 21.73
CA HIS A 336 5.15 29.82 21.09
C HIS A 336 5.31 29.63 19.59
N TYR A 337 5.81 28.46 19.17
CA TYR A 337 5.98 28.06 17.77
C TYR A 337 5.64 26.59 17.58
N SER A 338 5.14 26.24 16.40
CA SER A 338 5.06 24.83 15.98
C SER A 338 5.04 24.75 14.46
N GLY A 339 6.04 24.13 13.86
CA GLY A 339 6.21 24.02 12.41
C GLY A 339 7.30 23.04 12.02
N LEU A 340 7.76 23.13 10.80
CA LEU A 340 8.95 22.40 10.32
C LEU A 340 10.20 22.97 11.01
N LYS A 341 11.18 22.12 11.30
CA LYS A 341 12.41 22.51 11.97
C LYS A 341 13.15 23.73 11.34
N PRO A 342 13.25 23.82 10.01
CA PRO A 342 13.94 24.94 9.37
C PRO A 342 13.23 26.29 9.53
N ASP A 343 11.92 26.28 9.77
CA ASP A 343 11.12 27.52 9.80
C ASP A 343 11.25 28.33 11.10
N TYR A 344 12.01 27.82 12.08
CA TYR A 344 12.21 28.50 13.36
C TYR A 344 13.58 29.20 13.50
N GLU A 345 14.55 28.82 12.67
CA GLU A 345 15.92 29.36 12.76
C GLU A 345 16.10 30.67 11.95
N MET A 346 15.04 31.14 11.31
CA MET A 346 14.91 32.46 10.70
C MET A 346 14.17 33.40 11.65
#